data_53b7b49b889c2573669742023554f9d0
#
_entry.id   53b7b49b889c2573669742023554f9d0
#
_cell.length_a   1.000
_cell.length_b   1.000
_cell.length_c   1.000
_cell.angle_alpha   90.00
_cell.angle_beta   90.00
_cell.angle_gamma   90.00
#
_symmetry.space_group_name_H-M   'P 1'
#
loop_
_entity.id
_entity.type
_entity.pdbx_description
1 polymer ?
#
loop_
_entity_poly.entity_id
_entity_poly.type
_entity_poly.pdbx_seq_one_letter_code
_entity_poly.pdbx_strand_id
1 'polypeptide(L)'
;DLPPNGLYVYGEVGRGKTMLMDLFFQESRIAHKRRAHFHEFMADVHERIYAFRQNIARGEMADADVIHLTATSIFEEAWLLCFDEFHVTDIADAMILGRLFSRLFELGTVVVATSNVAPENLYKGGLNRALFLPFIAQIEARMDVLRLDARTDFRMEKLAGVKMWLTPADAAADAALDKAWARMTGDARGKPRDISIKGRILHVPCSANGVARFS
;
A
#
# COMPACT_ATOMS: atom_id res chain seq x y z
N ASP A 1 18.81 -17.57 -14.82
CA ASP A 1 17.65 -16.83 -15.33
C ASP A 1 17.55 -15.51 -14.56
N LEU A 2 17.28 -14.44 -15.29
CA LEU A 2 17.05 -13.14 -14.66
C LEU A 2 15.70 -13.18 -13.89
N PRO A 3 15.60 -12.51 -12.72
CA PRO A 3 14.34 -12.41 -12.01
C PRO A 3 13.30 -11.69 -12.90
N PRO A 4 12.00 -12.02 -12.77
CA PRO A 4 10.96 -11.32 -13.49
C PRO A 4 10.90 -9.85 -13.07
N ASN A 5 10.39 -8.99 -13.95
CA ASN A 5 10.11 -7.61 -13.60
C ASN A 5 9.12 -7.54 -12.42
N GLY A 6 9.29 -6.54 -11.58
CA GLY A 6 8.31 -6.16 -10.59
C GLY A 6 7.09 -5.49 -11.21
N LEU A 7 6.17 -5.00 -10.37
CA LEU A 7 4.96 -4.30 -10.82
C LEU A 7 4.75 -3.02 -10.02
N TYR A 8 4.59 -1.90 -10.70
CA TYR A 8 4.24 -0.62 -10.10
C TYR A 8 2.82 -0.23 -10.55
N VAL A 9 1.84 -0.37 -9.64
CA VAL A 9 0.43 -0.06 -9.93
C VAL A 9 0.09 1.30 -9.35
N TYR A 10 -0.30 2.25 -10.19
CA TYR A 10 -0.67 3.57 -9.72
C TYR A 10 -2.06 4.02 -10.22
N GLY A 11 -2.65 4.96 -9.50
CA GLY A 11 -3.95 5.53 -9.81
C GLY A 11 -4.52 6.25 -8.60
N GLU A 12 -5.62 6.98 -8.80
CA GLU A 12 -6.27 7.74 -7.75
C GLU A 12 -6.75 6.86 -6.58
N VAL A 13 -7.05 7.51 -5.45
CA VAL A 13 -7.60 6.84 -4.27
C VAL A 13 -8.95 6.19 -4.61
N GLY A 14 -9.23 5.02 -4.01
CA GLY A 14 -10.50 4.32 -4.21
C GLY A 14 -10.58 3.42 -5.43
N ARG A 15 -9.49 3.24 -6.19
CA ARG A 15 -9.43 2.41 -7.42
C ARG A 15 -9.21 0.91 -7.16
N GLY A 16 -9.23 0.47 -5.91
CA GLY A 16 -9.09 -0.95 -5.58
C GLY A 16 -7.64 -1.48 -5.55
N LYS A 17 -6.62 -0.59 -5.56
CA LYS A 17 -5.20 -0.99 -5.52
C LYS A 17 -4.87 -1.91 -4.34
N THR A 18 -5.35 -1.57 -3.15
CA THR A 18 -5.13 -2.38 -1.94
C THR A 18 -5.75 -3.76 -2.05
N MET A 19 -6.97 -3.86 -2.60
CA MET A 19 -7.63 -5.14 -2.83
C MET A 19 -6.84 -6.00 -3.84
N LEU A 20 -6.33 -5.39 -4.90
CA LEU A 20 -5.50 -6.07 -5.90
C LEU A 20 -4.21 -6.60 -5.27
N MET A 21 -3.57 -5.79 -4.42
CA MET A 21 -2.39 -6.18 -3.66
C MET A 21 -2.68 -7.33 -2.68
N ASP A 22 -3.84 -7.28 -1.99
CA ASP A 22 -4.29 -8.35 -1.08
C ASP A 22 -4.41 -9.68 -1.82
N LEU A 23 -5.12 -9.68 -2.95
CA LEU A 23 -5.30 -10.87 -3.78
C LEU A 23 -3.97 -11.40 -4.30
N PHE A 24 -3.13 -10.53 -4.86
CA PHE A 24 -1.81 -10.91 -5.36
C PHE A 24 -0.96 -11.54 -4.26
N PHE A 25 -0.88 -10.89 -3.09
CA PHE A 25 -0.08 -11.37 -1.98
C PHE A 25 -0.58 -12.71 -1.43
N GLN A 26 -1.90 -12.89 -1.32
CA GLN A 26 -2.50 -14.14 -0.84
C GLN A 26 -2.27 -15.28 -1.81
N GLU A 27 -2.50 -15.07 -3.10
CA GLU A 27 -2.40 -16.09 -4.14
C GLU A 27 -0.94 -16.44 -4.53
N SER A 28 0.00 -15.54 -4.25
CA SER A 28 1.42 -15.80 -4.50
C SER A 28 1.91 -16.98 -3.65
N ARG A 29 2.49 -18.01 -4.29
CA ARG A 29 3.04 -19.21 -3.65
C ARG A 29 4.46 -19.04 -3.14
N ILE A 30 5.03 -17.84 -3.19
CA ILE A 30 6.38 -17.55 -2.72
C ILE A 30 6.38 -17.57 -1.19
N ALA A 31 7.24 -18.42 -0.59
CA ALA A 31 7.34 -18.56 0.87
C ALA A 31 8.01 -17.31 1.50
N HIS A 32 9.09 -16.83 0.88
CA HIS A 32 9.84 -15.65 1.34
C HIS A 32 9.26 -14.38 0.73
N LYS A 33 8.14 -13.92 1.27
CA LYS A 33 7.44 -12.70 0.83
C LYS A 33 7.10 -11.82 2.02
N ARG A 34 7.22 -10.52 1.83
CA ARG A 34 6.90 -9.51 2.85
C ARG A 34 5.96 -8.47 2.26
N ARG A 35 4.95 -8.07 3.02
CA ARG A 35 4.08 -6.94 2.72
C ARG A 35 4.16 -5.92 3.84
N ALA A 36 4.27 -4.65 3.47
CA ALA A 36 4.30 -3.54 4.42
C ALA A 36 3.78 -2.25 3.75
N HIS A 37 3.32 -1.30 4.55
CA HIS A 37 3.24 0.07 4.09
C HIS A 37 4.66 0.61 3.86
N PHE A 38 4.82 1.41 2.81
CA PHE A 38 6.17 1.84 2.42
C PHE A 38 6.90 2.63 3.52
N HIS A 39 6.19 3.46 4.28
CA HIS A 39 6.79 4.20 5.40
C HIS A 39 7.25 3.28 6.55
N GLU A 40 6.54 2.18 6.84
CA GLU A 40 6.95 1.19 7.84
C GLU A 40 8.20 0.43 7.39
N PHE A 41 8.27 0.10 6.09
CA PHE A 41 9.47 -0.48 5.51
C PHE A 41 10.68 0.45 5.63
N MET A 42 10.51 1.74 5.35
CA MET A 42 11.61 2.71 5.50
C MET A 42 12.04 2.90 6.95
N ALA A 43 11.12 2.86 7.91
CA ALA A 43 11.48 2.85 9.34
C ALA A 43 12.36 1.65 9.70
N ASP A 44 11.99 0.43 9.26
CA ASP A 44 12.80 -0.79 9.45
C ASP A 44 14.18 -0.66 8.76
N VAL A 45 14.24 -0.09 7.55
CA VAL A 45 15.52 0.17 6.85
C VAL A 45 16.43 1.07 7.67
N HIS A 46 15.90 2.17 8.21
CA HIS A 46 16.70 3.09 9.06
C HIS A 46 17.18 2.42 10.35
N GLU A 47 16.34 1.60 11.00
CA GLU A 47 16.74 0.83 12.19
C GLU A 47 17.87 -0.14 11.89
N ARG A 48 17.82 -0.87 10.76
CA ARG A 48 18.88 -1.80 10.33
C ARG A 48 20.19 -1.05 10.03
N ILE A 49 20.12 0.06 9.30
CA ILE A 49 21.27 0.91 9.02
C ILE A 49 21.91 1.40 10.31
N TYR A 50 21.12 1.83 11.27
CA TYR A 50 21.60 2.27 12.57
C TYR A 50 22.28 1.11 13.34
N ALA A 51 21.66 -0.06 13.39
CA ALA A 51 22.22 -1.24 14.05
C ALA A 51 23.55 -1.67 13.43
N PHE A 52 23.66 -1.73 12.11
CA PHE A 52 24.91 -2.05 11.42
C PHE A 52 26.02 -1.03 11.72
N ARG A 53 25.68 0.26 11.71
CA ARG A 53 26.65 1.31 12.10
C ARG A 53 27.16 1.15 13.53
N GLN A 54 26.28 0.79 14.48
CA GLN A 54 26.67 0.56 15.87
C GLN A 54 27.59 -0.66 16.00
N ASN A 55 27.32 -1.77 15.31
CA ASN A 55 28.14 -2.97 15.34
C ASN A 55 29.54 -2.72 14.76
N ILE A 56 29.63 -1.97 13.66
CA ILE A 56 30.91 -1.54 13.08
C ILE A 56 31.67 -0.66 14.07
N ALA A 57 31.00 0.34 14.66
CA ALA A 57 31.64 1.26 15.62
C ALA A 57 32.15 0.55 16.90
N ARG A 58 31.52 -0.55 17.31
CA ARG A 58 31.96 -1.39 18.44
C ARG A 58 33.04 -2.41 18.07
N GLY A 59 33.39 -2.52 16.78
CA GLY A 59 34.32 -3.53 16.29
C GLY A 59 33.75 -4.96 16.27
N GLU A 60 32.44 -5.11 16.40
CA GLU A 60 31.72 -6.38 16.33
C GLU A 60 31.55 -6.85 14.87
N MET A 61 31.74 -5.94 13.92
CA MET A 61 31.66 -6.19 12.48
C MET A 61 32.74 -5.40 11.74
N ALA A 62 33.28 -5.95 10.67
CA ALA A 62 34.21 -5.25 9.80
C ALA A 62 33.53 -4.06 9.10
N ASP A 63 34.31 -3.03 8.78
CA ASP A 63 33.82 -1.87 8.03
C ASP A 63 33.27 -2.30 6.67
N ALA A 64 32.03 -1.92 6.40
CA ALA A 64 31.31 -2.31 5.20
C ALA A 64 30.22 -1.26 4.86
N ASP A 65 29.75 -1.31 3.61
CA ASP A 65 28.63 -0.48 3.18
C ASP A 65 27.31 -0.93 3.86
N VAL A 66 26.88 -0.15 4.84
CA VAL A 66 25.70 -0.44 5.65
C VAL A 66 24.40 -0.52 4.82
N ILE A 67 24.31 0.18 3.69
CA ILE A 67 23.14 0.10 2.79
C ILE A 67 23.13 -1.24 2.08
N HIS A 68 24.28 -1.74 1.62
CA HIS A 68 24.41 -3.06 1.03
C HIS A 68 24.14 -4.17 2.05
N LEU A 69 24.62 -4.04 3.28
CA LEU A 69 24.31 -4.98 4.35
C LEU A 69 22.82 -5.02 4.64
N THR A 70 22.17 -3.85 4.70
CA THR A 70 20.73 -3.74 4.91
C THR A 70 19.94 -4.41 3.78
N ALA A 71 20.30 -4.14 2.52
CA ALA A 71 19.64 -4.79 1.38
C ALA A 71 19.80 -6.33 1.42
N THR A 72 20.98 -6.82 1.75
CA THR A 72 21.24 -8.26 1.89
C THR A 72 20.39 -8.88 2.99
N SER A 73 20.31 -8.25 4.17
CA SER A 73 19.49 -8.74 5.27
C SER A 73 17.99 -8.77 4.95
N ILE A 74 17.51 -7.79 4.16
CA ILE A 74 16.11 -7.77 3.69
C ILE A 74 15.87 -8.90 2.68
N PHE A 75 16.79 -9.11 1.74
CA PHE A 75 16.68 -10.17 0.74
C PHE A 75 16.66 -11.57 1.36
N GLU A 76 17.46 -11.81 2.40
CA GLU A 76 17.46 -13.07 3.14
C GLU A 76 16.10 -13.38 3.79
N GLU A 77 15.36 -12.35 4.18
CA GLU A 77 14.01 -12.49 4.74
C GLU A 77 12.94 -12.64 3.66
N ALA A 78 13.03 -11.87 2.58
CA ALA A 78 11.99 -11.84 1.55
C ALA A 78 12.53 -11.54 0.15
N TRP A 79 12.22 -12.43 -0.79
CA TRP A 79 12.53 -12.25 -2.21
C TRP A 79 11.45 -11.46 -2.96
N LEU A 80 10.23 -11.49 -2.45
CA LEU A 80 9.11 -10.70 -2.94
C LEU A 80 8.73 -9.64 -1.90
N LEU A 81 8.89 -8.38 -2.27
CA LEU A 81 8.48 -7.23 -1.46
C LEU A 81 7.22 -6.59 -2.05
N CYS A 82 6.18 -6.50 -1.25
CA CYS A 82 4.92 -5.86 -1.63
C CYS A 82 4.71 -4.59 -0.79
N PHE A 83 4.59 -3.45 -1.46
CA PHE A 83 4.45 -2.16 -0.80
C PHE A 83 3.09 -1.53 -1.08
N ASP A 84 2.36 -1.24 -0.01
CA ASP A 84 1.20 -0.35 -0.10
C ASP A 84 1.64 1.10 0.10
N GLU A 85 0.95 2.01 -0.61
CA GLU A 85 1.14 3.45 -0.49
C GLU A 85 2.59 3.89 -0.72
N PHE A 86 3.19 3.40 -1.82
CA PHE A 86 4.55 3.79 -2.18
C PHE A 86 4.62 5.30 -2.43
N HIS A 87 5.17 6.00 -1.47
CA HIS A 87 5.24 7.46 -1.46
C HIS A 87 6.49 7.93 -0.73
N VAL A 88 7.21 8.88 -1.33
CA VAL A 88 8.49 9.40 -0.80
C VAL A 88 8.32 10.90 -0.54
N THR A 89 8.48 11.30 0.72
CA THR A 89 8.41 12.70 1.15
C THR A 89 9.64 13.16 1.89
N ASP A 90 10.31 12.23 2.57
CA ASP A 90 11.48 12.52 3.38
C ASP A 90 12.77 12.47 2.55
N ILE A 91 13.67 13.44 2.79
CA ILE A 91 14.95 13.52 2.09
C ILE A 91 15.88 12.38 2.48
N ALA A 92 15.85 11.92 3.73
CA ALA A 92 16.71 10.81 4.18
C ALA A 92 16.35 9.52 3.43
N ASP A 93 15.05 9.26 3.24
CA ASP A 93 14.56 8.15 2.42
C ASP A 93 15.02 8.31 0.97
N ALA A 94 14.78 9.48 0.38
CA ALA A 94 15.12 9.74 -1.01
C ALA A 94 16.61 9.50 -1.32
N MET A 95 17.50 9.82 -0.38
CA MET A 95 18.95 9.71 -0.59
C MET A 95 19.47 8.26 -0.52
N ILE A 96 18.79 7.36 0.18
CA ILE A 96 19.23 5.96 0.31
C ILE A 96 18.52 5.01 -0.64
N LEU A 97 17.31 5.36 -1.12
CA LEU A 97 16.47 4.47 -1.92
C LEU A 97 17.15 3.98 -3.18
N GLY A 98 17.83 4.83 -3.91
CA GLY A 98 18.54 4.46 -5.14
C GLY A 98 19.55 3.34 -4.91
N ARG A 99 20.38 3.46 -3.86
CA ARG A 99 21.40 2.47 -3.52
C ARG A 99 20.81 1.20 -2.94
N LEU A 100 19.82 1.34 -2.06
CA LEU A 100 19.12 0.21 -1.44
C LEU A 100 18.46 -0.67 -2.50
N PHE A 101 17.65 -0.08 -3.37
CA PHE A 101 16.91 -0.80 -4.40
C PHE A 101 17.82 -1.33 -5.51
N SER A 102 18.90 -0.62 -5.87
CA SER A 102 19.91 -1.15 -6.77
C SER A 102 20.42 -2.50 -6.27
N ARG A 103 20.79 -2.56 -4.99
CA ARG A 103 21.31 -3.79 -4.39
C ARG A 103 20.23 -4.87 -4.25
N LEU A 104 18.99 -4.52 -3.89
CA LEU A 104 17.87 -5.47 -3.83
C LEU A 104 17.60 -6.09 -5.21
N PHE A 105 17.58 -5.30 -6.27
CA PHE A 105 17.38 -5.78 -7.64
C PHE A 105 18.56 -6.66 -8.13
N GLU A 106 19.79 -6.31 -7.77
CA GLU A 106 20.98 -7.14 -8.06
C GLU A 106 20.91 -8.52 -7.39
N LEU A 107 20.39 -8.58 -6.16
CA LEU A 107 20.18 -9.82 -5.42
C LEU A 107 19.01 -10.65 -5.97
N GLY A 108 18.16 -10.07 -6.82
CA GLY A 108 17.03 -10.76 -7.43
C GLY A 108 15.68 -10.51 -6.74
N THR A 109 15.59 -9.48 -5.88
CA THR A 109 14.31 -9.09 -5.27
C THR A 109 13.32 -8.66 -6.33
N VAL A 110 12.11 -9.17 -6.25
CA VAL A 110 10.95 -8.71 -7.04
C VAL A 110 10.12 -7.76 -6.18
N VAL A 111 9.76 -6.62 -6.73
CA VAL A 111 8.99 -5.59 -6.02
C VAL A 111 7.63 -5.39 -6.68
N VAL A 112 6.59 -5.42 -5.88
CA VAL A 112 5.23 -5.04 -6.28
C VAL A 112 4.78 -3.87 -5.41
N ALA A 113 4.47 -2.74 -6.03
CA ALA A 113 4.12 -1.53 -5.31
C ALA A 113 2.80 -0.93 -5.80
N THR A 114 2.01 -0.41 -4.86
CA THR A 114 0.85 0.43 -5.18
C THR A 114 1.13 1.88 -4.80
N SER A 115 0.71 2.84 -5.62
CA SER A 115 0.91 4.27 -5.40
C SER A 115 -0.28 5.10 -5.89
N ASN A 116 -0.37 6.33 -5.41
CA ASN A 116 -1.35 7.30 -5.92
C ASN A 116 -0.76 8.17 -7.04
N VAL A 117 0.54 8.05 -7.32
CA VAL A 117 1.24 8.85 -8.33
C VAL A 117 2.05 7.96 -9.26
N ALA A 118 2.22 8.40 -10.49
CA ALA A 118 3.12 7.75 -11.44
C ALA A 118 4.59 7.87 -10.98
N PRO A 119 5.49 6.94 -11.41
CA PRO A 119 6.89 6.95 -11.01
C PRO A 119 7.57 8.31 -11.21
N GLU A 120 7.34 8.98 -12.33
CA GLU A 120 7.92 10.29 -12.66
C GLU A 120 7.46 11.41 -11.70
N ASN A 121 6.38 11.22 -10.97
CA ASN A 121 5.86 12.17 -9.98
C ASN A 121 6.27 11.84 -8.54
N LEU A 122 7.00 10.74 -8.31
CA LEU A 122 7.56 10.45 -7.00
C LEU A 122 8.52 11.56 -6.56
N TYR A 123 8.43 11.94 -5.29
CA TYR A 123 9.27 12.98 -4.68
C TYR A 123 9.24 14.31 -5.46
N LYS A 124 8.13 14.63 -6.14
CA LYS A 124 7.97 15.89 -6.90
C LYS A 124 8.01 17.09 -5.93
N GLY A 125 8.86 18.05 -6.25
CA GLY A 125 9.10 19.22 -5.40
C GLY A 125 9.97 18.93 -4.17
N GLY A 126 10.49 17.73 -3.99
CA GLY A 126 11.40 17.38 -2.92
C GLY A 126 12.79 18.03 -3.06
N LEU A 127 13.44 18.25 -1.91
CA LEU A 127 14.79 18.82 -1.87
C LEU A 127 15.80 17.88 -2.55
N ASN A 128 16.68 18.44 -3.38
CA ASN A 128 17.68 17.68 -4.14
C ASN A 128 17.08 16.57 -5.03
N ARG A 129 15.88 16.79 -5.59
CA ARG A 129 15.20 15.82 -6.43
C ARG A 129 16.05 15.26 -7.57
N ALA A 130 17.01 16.04 -8.09
CA ALA A 130 17.92 15.56 -9.14
C ALA A 130 18.69 14.29 -8.72
N LEU A 131 19.02 14.12 -7.45
CA LEU A 131 19.67 12.92 -6.91
C LEU A 131 18.72 11.73 -6.78
N PHE A 132 17.40 11.96 -6.83
CA PHE A 132 16.37 10.94 -6.77
C PHE A 132 15.99 10.41 -8.17
N LEU A 133 16.23 11.17 -9.24
CA LEU A 133 15.88 10.76 -10.61
C LEU A 133 16.46 9.39 -11.02
N PRO A 134 17.71 9.02 -10.67
CA PRO A 134 18.21 7.68 -10.98
C PRO A 134 17.39 6.56 -10.37
N PHE A 135 16.79 6.77 -9.20
CA PHE A 135 15.88 5.77 -8.59
C PHE A 135 14.58 5.63 -9.38
N ILE A 136 14.01 6.73 -9.88
CA ILE A 136 12.85 6.66 -10.77
C ILE A 136 13.18 5.83 -12.02
N ALA A 137 14.34 6.07 -12.64
CA ALA A 137 14.80 5.28 -13.79
C ALA A 137 14.97 3.78 -13.45
N GLN A 138 15.41 3.45 -12.24
CA GLN A 138 15.48 2.04 -11.79
C GLN A 138 14.08 1.41 -11.69
N ILE A 139 13.09 2.14 -11.13
CA ILE A 139 11.70 1.66 -11.06
C ILE A 139 11.20 1.36 -12.48
N GLU A 140 11.35 2.29 -13.41
CA GLU A 140 10.90 2.13 -14.81
C GLU A 140 11.63 0.99 -15.55
N ALA A 141 12.89 0.73 -15.21
CA ALA A 141 13.69 -0.34 -15.83
C ALA A 141 13.43 -1.73 -15.25
N ARG A 142 13.00 -1.83 -13.98
CA ARG A 142 12.87 -3.08 -13.22
C ARG A 142 11.46 -3.46 -12.86
N MET A 143 10.49 -2.58 -13.13
CA MET A 143 9.09 -2.80 -12.82
C MET A 143 8.22 -2.42 -14.02
N ASP A 144 7.24 -3.25 -14.31
CA ASP A 144 6.21 -2.91 -15.27
C ASP A 144 5.26 -1.89 -14.63
N VAL A 145 5.07 -0.76 -15.29
CA VAL A 145 4.26 0.34 -14.77
C VAL A 145 2.83 0.22 -15.30
N LEU A 146 1.88 0.02 -14.41
CA LEU A 146 0.46 -0.14 -14.73
C LEU A 146 -0.35 1.01 -14.12
N ARG A 147 -1.01 1.78 -14.98
CA ARG A 147 -2.00 2.76 -14.53
C ARG A 147 -3.36 2.09 -14.33
N LEU A 148 -3.89 2.20 -13.14
CA LEU A 148 -5.22 1.70 -12.82
C LEU A 148 -6.26 2.80 -13.05
N ASP A 149 -6.77 2.87 -14.27
CA ASP A 149 -7.87 3.76 -14.63
C ASP A 149 -9.19 3.04 -14.37
N ALA A 150 -9.85 3.32 -13.27
CA ALA A 150 -11.26 3.01 -13.19
C ALA A 150 -12.03 4.18 -13.86
N ARG A 151 -12.78 3.89 -14.89
CA ARG A 151 -13.64 4.90 -15.56
C ARG A 151 -14.67 5.48 -14.58
N THR A 152 -14.90 4.79 -13.44
CA THR A 152 -15.83 5.21 -12.40
C THR A 152 -15.35 4.63 -11.06
N ASP A 153 -15.39 5.41 -9.97
CA ASP A 153 -15.26 4.88 -8.62
C ASP A 153 -16.44 3.92 -8.39
N PHE A 154 -16.20 2.62 -8.37
CA PHE A 154 -17.26 1.61 -8.16
C PHE A 154 -18.06 1.85 -6.87
N ARG A 155 -17.47 2.52 -5.87
CA ARG A 155 -18.19 2.93 -4.67
C ARG A 155 -19.15 4.06 -4.98
N MET A 156 -18.72 5.05 -5.77
CA MET A 156 -19.55 6.17 -6.21
C MET A 156 -20.59 5.73 -7.23
N GLU A 157 -20.29 4.77 -8.10
CA GLU A 157 -21.27 4.24 -9.08
C GLU A 157 -22.39 3.47 -8.36
N LYS A 158 -22.06 2.65 -7.36
CA LYS A 158 -23.09 2.00 -6.50
C LYS A 158 -23.88 3.01 -5.69
N LEU A 159 -23.31 4.18 -5.39
CA LEU A 159 -23.88 5.25 -4.60
C LEU A 159 -24.44 6.39 -5.44
N ALA A 160 -24.20 6.42 -6.77
CA ALA A 160 -24.70 7.47 -7.65
C ALA A 160 -26.22 7.57 -7.56
N GLY A 161 -26.70 8.72 -7.10
CA GLY A 161 -28.11 9.00 -6.89
C GLY A 161 -28.71 8.47 -5.60
N VAL A 162 -27.90 7.84 -4.71
CA VAL A 162 -28.37 7.40 -3.39
C VAL A 162 -28.03 8.46 -2.34
N LYS A 163 -29.04 9.09 -1.76
CA LYS A 163 -28.83 9.94 -0.59
C LYS A 163 -28.51 9.05 0.59
N MET A 164 -27.33 9.21 1.17
CA MET A 164 -26.85 8.42 2.33
C MET A 164 -27.37 8.96 3.67
N TRP A 165 -27.86 10.18 3.66
CA TRP A 165 -28.49 10.84 4.80
C TRP A 165 -29.85 11.35 4.38
N LEU A 166 -30.90 10.84 5.01
CA LEU A 166 -32.30 11.16 4.71
C LEU A 166 -32.93 11.88 5.90
N THR A 167 -33.57 12.98 5.64
CA THR A 167 -34.30 13.77 6.63
C THR A 167 -35.55 14.37 5.98
N PRO A 168 -36.71 14.36 6.66
CA PRO A 168 -36.96 13.82 8.00
C PRO A 168 -36.89 12.28 8.02
N ALA A 169 -36.69 11.68 9.20
CA ALA A 169 -36.75 10.23 9.39
C ALA A 169 -38.23 9.80 9.37
N ASP A 170 -38.73 9.45 8.21
CA ASP A 170 -40.11 9.03 7.96
C ASP A 170 -40.15 7.74 7.13
N ALA A 171 -41.35 7.21 6.89
CA ALA A 171 -41.55 5.99 6.11
C ALA A 171 -40.97 6.07 4.67
N ALA A 172 -40.88 7.28 4.09
CA ALA A 172 -40.27 7.46 2.76
C ALA A 172 -38.74 7.33 2.85
N ALA A 173 -38.14 7.84 3.92
CA ALA A 173 -36.73 7.69 4.21
C ALA A 173 -36.37 6.22 4.45
N ASP A 174 -37.17 5.49 5.22
CA ASP A 174 -36.97 4.04 5.45
C ASP A 174 -37.04 3.24 4.15
N ALA A 175 -38.06 3.50 3.32
CA ALA A 175 -38.19 2.83 2.02
C ALA A 175 -37.00 3.13 1.07
N ALA A 176 -36.47 4.33 1.11
CA ALA A 176 -35.29 4.71 0.33
C ALA A 176 -34.01 4.02 0.85
N LEU A 177 -33.85 3.92 2.17
CA LEU A 177 -32.76 3.17 2.81
C LEU A 177 -32.86 1.67 2.51
N ASP A 178 -34.04 1.09 2.48
CA ASP A 178 -34.25 -0.32 2.12
C ASP A 178 -33.80 -0.59 0.66
N LYS A 179 -34.18 0.27 -0.26
CA LYS A 179 -33.73 0.18 -1.67
C LYS A 179 -32.20 0.33 -1.79
N ALA A 180 -31.60 1.26 -1.05
CA ALA A 180 -30.16 1.44 -1.02
C ALA A 180 -29.46 0.21 -0.43
N TRP A 181 -30.00 -0.35 0.66
CA TRP A 181 -29.51 -1.57 1.29
C TRP A 181 -29.50 -2.75 0.32
N ALA A 182 -30.64 -3.03 -0.32
CA ALA A 182 -30.77 -4.12 -1.29
C ALA A 182 -29.74 -3.98 -2.43
N ARG A 183 -29.60 -2.77 -2.97
CA ARG A 183 -28.64 -2.48 -4.05
C ARG A 183 -27.18 -2.71 -3.63
N MET A 184 -26.81 -2.37 -2.40
CA MET A 184 -25.42 -2.46 -1.91
C MET A 184 -25.07 -3.85 -1.39
N THR A 185 -26.03 -4.56 -0.78
CA THR A 185 -25.77 -5.83 -0.11
C THR A 185 -26.25 -7.05 -0.88
N GLY A 186 -27.00 -6.86 -1.99
CA GLY A 186 -27.64 -7.94 -2.74
C GLY A 186 -28.73 -8.63 -1.92
N ASP A 187 -29.57 -7.84 -1.23
CA ASP A 187 -30.64 -8.32 -0.34
C ASP A 187 -30.18 -9.16 0.86
N ALA A 188 -28.90 -9.06 1.23
CA ALA A 188 -28.40 -9.78 2.39
C ALA A 188 -29.10 -9.32 3.68
N ARG A 189 -29.54 -10.26 4.51
CA ARG A 189 -30.06 -9.93 5.85
C ARG A 189 -28.93 -9.40 6.72
N GLY A 190 -29.07 -8.15 7.17
CA GLY A 190 -28.11 -7.53 8.09
C GLY A 190 -28.18 -8.15 9.48
N LYS A 191 -27.04 -8.11 10.18
CA LYS A 191 -26.92 -8.51 11.59
C LYS A 191 -26.30 -7.38 12.38
N PRO A 192 -26.67 -7.21 13.68
CA PRO A 192 -25.99 -6.25 14.53
C PRO A 192 -24.53 -6.67 14.73
N ARG A 193 -23.64 -5.68 14.83
CA ARG A 193 -22.21 -5.90 15.03
C ARG A 193 -21.60 -4.77 15.83
N ASP A 194 -20.70 -5.12 16.74
CA ASP A 194 -19.86 -4.15 17.45
C ASP A 194 -18.51 -4.01 16.74
N ILE A 195 -18.10 -2.77 16.50
CA ILE A 195 -16.83 -2.43 15.89
C ILE A 195 -15.98 -1.66 16.90
N SER A 196 -14.82 -2.17 17.24
CA SER A 196 -13.87 -1.46 18.09
C SER A 196 -13.01 -0.51 17.26
N ILE A 197 -13.08 0.79 17.57
CA ILE A 197 -12.29 1.85 16.90
C ILE A 197 -11.55 2.64 17.97
N LYS A 198 -10.23 2.54 17.99
CA LYS A 198 -9.37 3.27 18.92
C LYS A 198 -9.84 3.19 20.39
N GLY A 199 -10.18 1.98 20.85
CA GLY A 199 -10.64 1.74 22.21
C GLY A 199 -12.09 2.14 22.51
N ARG A 200 -12.85 2.58 21.52
CA ARG A 200 -14.29 2.84 21.61
C ARG A 200 -15.08 1.78 20.85
N ILE A 201 -16.21 1.38 21.40
CA ILE A 201 -17.11 0.43 20.74
C ILE A 201 -18.18 1.25 20.01
N LEU A 202 -18.26 1.04 18.69
CA LEU A 202 -19.35 1.51 17.85
C LEU A 202 -20.33 0.36 17.64
N HIS A 203 -21.53 0.52 18.19
CA HIS A 203 -22.62 -0.43 17.98
C HIS A 203 -23.29 -0.16 16.64
N VAL A 204 -23.20 -1.13 15.71
CA VAL A 204 -23.83 -1.06 14.38
C VAL A 204 -25.11 -1.90 14.43
N PRO A 205 -26.30 -1.28 14.33
CA PRO A 205 -27.56 -2.01 14.45
C PRO A 205 -27.78 -3.04 13.35
N CYS A 206 -27.30 -2.74 12.14
CA CYS A 206 -27.48 -3.63 10.99
C CYS A 206 -26.26 -3.55 10.07
N SER A 207 -25.58 -4.68 9.81
CA SER A 207 -24.44 -4.75 8.91
C SER A 207 -24.48 -6.01 8.04
N ALA A 208 -24.09 -5.87 6.77
CA ALA A 208 -23.88 -6.97 5.83
C ALA A 208 -22.93 -6.55 4.72
N ASN A 209 -22.06 -7.46 4.27
CA ASN A 209 -21.18 -7.28 3.10
C ASN A 209 -20.38 -5.95 3.12
N GLY A 210 -19.90 -5.52 4.31
CA GLY A 210 -19.13 -4.28 4.46
C GLY A 210 -19.98 -3.00 4.48
N VAL A 211 -21.29 -3.11 4.49
CA VAL A 211 -22.25 -2.00 4.60
C VAL A 211 -22.84 -1.96 6.01
N ALA A 212 -22.99 -0.77 6.56
CA ALA A 212 -23.65 -0.53 7.84
C ALA A 212 -24.85 0.39 7.65
N ARG A 213 -25.96 0.09 8.34
CA ARG A 213 -27.16 0.92 8.40
C ARG A 213 -27.43 1.32 9.83
N PHE A 214 -27.67 2.60 10.01
CA PHE A 214 -28.12 3.23 11.24
C PHE A 214 -29.51 3.81 10.97
N SER A 215 -30.46 3.48 11.78
CA SER A 215 -31.85 4.00 11.71
C SER A 215 -32.11 4.88 12.92
#